data_982a987b7762b61fff147f08c61601f8
#
_entry.id   982a987b7762b61fff147f08c61601f8
#
_cell.length_a   1.000
_cell.length_b   1.000
_cell.length_c   1.000
_cell.angle_alpha   90.00
_cell.angle_beta   90.00
_cell.angle_gamma   90.00
#
_symmetry.space_group_name_H-M   'P 1'
#
loop_
_entity.id
_entity.type
_entity.pdbx_description
1 polymer ?
#
loop_
_entity_poly.entity_id
_entity_poly.type
_entity_poly.pdbx_seq_one_letter_code
_entity_poly.pdbx_strand_id
1 'polypeptide(L)'
;MAAEVIKLYQDEDVEPLHNMTRYAAIDYNLLASALADEMERRQKAAQAQKKAARAEASVKRRTTVGANGTVDPIRNKEDILKIAQYFYDKGQLRNALMFLIGCSVGLRGVDLCKTKVGDITADGRYHLKEQKTGKYRTVVLNDLAMKCYRELVASIPNHTEETQLFLSQKGENESISRHSFGRILRNAGKDLNLPYNLGTHSMRKTFGYHLFMDNQQSPEILAYLQAIFNHTNSGVTLRYIGLDEEKKNKLYENLDYGFTLDDIKDAQ
;
A
#
# COMPACT_ATOMS: atom_id res chain seq x y z
N MET A 1 24.88 -18.74 7.15
CA MET A 1 25.45 -18.68 5.78
C MET A 1 26.98 -18.77 5.72
N ALA A 2 27.75 -18.11 6.56
CA ALA A 2 29.22 -18.29 6.55
C ALA A 2 29.67 -19.68 7.07
N ALA A 3 28.93 -20.30 7.97
CA ALA A 3 29.23 -21.63 8.52
C ALA A 3 28.87 -22.80 7.59
N GLU A 4 27.98 -22.60 6.62
CA GLU A 4 27.59 -23.64 5.63
C GLU A 4 28.57 -23.72 4.46
N VAL A 5 29.24 -22.64 4.11
CA VAL A 5 30.25 -22.65 3.04
C VAL A 5 31.54 -23.38 3.46
N ILE A 6 31.84 -23.41 4.76
CA ILE A 6 33.05 -24.11 5.30
C ILE A 6 32.84 -25.63 5.32
N LYS A 7 31.62 -26.14 5.37
CA LYS A 7 31.31 -27.57 5.39
C LYS A 7 31.45 -28.29 4.04
N LEU A 8 31.46 -27.54 2.94
CA LEU A 8 31.56 -28.08 1.57
C LEU A 8 33.00 -28.40 1.10
N TYR A 9 34.01 -28.13 1.95
CA TYR A 9 35.42 -28.37 1.60
C TYR A 9 36.13 -29.39 2.52
N GLN A 10 35.38 -30.25 3.24
CA GLN A 10 35.92 -31.30 4.08
C GLN A 10 35.64 -32.73 3.62
N ASP A 11 35.24 -32.93 2.36
CA ASP A 11 35.18 -34.27 1.79
C ASP A 11 36.60 -34.64 1.23
N GLU A 12 37.26 -35.54 1.97
CA GLU A 12 38.46 -36.24 1.60
C GLU A 12 38.18 -37.16 0.44
N ASP A 13 38.60 -36.79 -0.77
CA ASP A 13 39.02 -37.68 -1.88
C ASP A 13 39.47 -36.84 -3.08
N VAL A 14 40.62 -36.16 -2.94
CA VAL A 14 41.34 -35.60 -4.07
C VAL A 14 42.81 -36.02 -3.97
N GLU A 15 43.25 -36.85 -4.93
CA GLU A 15 44.65 -37.26 -5.09
C GLU A 15 45.60 -36.07 -5.17
N PRO A 16 46.86 -36.18 -4.64
CA PRO A 16 47.82 -35.09 -4.60
C PRO A 16 48.37 -34.82 -6.00
N LEU A 17 47.95 -33.73 -6.62
CA LEU A 17 48.58 -33.17 -7.83
C LEU A 17 49.97 -32.59 -7.45
N HIS A 18 51.01 -33.37 -7.69
CA HIS A 18 52.40 -32.93 -7.75
C HIS A 18 52.57 -32.04 -9.01
N ASN A 19 52.56 -30.74 -8.80
CA ASN A 19 53.12 -29.63 -9.61
C ASN A 19 52.22 -28.40 -9.61
N MET A 20 52.16 -27.69 -8.49
CA MET A 20 51.66 -26.29 -8.50
C MET A 20 52.46 -25.41 -7.53
N THR A 21 53.72 -25.26 -7.82
CA THR A 21 54.53 -24.15 -7.29
C THR A 21 54.28 -22.90 -8.12
N ARG A 22 53.15 -22.20 -7.92
CA ARG A 22 52.91 -20.81 -8.32
C ARG A 22 51.48 -20.35 -8.00
N TYR A 23 51.04 -20.56 -6.78
CA TYR A 23 49.95 -19.71 -6.27
C TYR A 23 50.52 -18.90 -5.14
N ALA A 24 50.61 -17.58 -5.32
CA ALA A 24 50.89 -16.65 -4.25
C ALA A 24 49.90 -16.93 -3.13
N ALA A 25 50.41 -17.14 -1.92
CA ALA A 25 49.59 -17.35 -0.73
C ALA A 25 48.56 -16.22 -0.67
N ILE A 26 47.27 -16.57 -0.74
CA ILE A 26 46.20 -15.60 -0.60
C ILE A 26 46.30 -15.05 0.82
N ASP A 27 46.62 -13.77 0.95
CA ASP A 27 46.57 -13.08 2.23
C ASP A 27 45.12 -12.92 2.65
N TYR A 28 44.66 -13.87 3.45
CA TYR A 28 43.28 -13.89 3.96
C TYR A 28 42.93 -12.63 4.78
N ASN A 29 43.93 -11.98 5.40
CA ASN A 29 43.73 -10.74 6.15
C ASN A 29 43.48 -9.58 5.18
N LEU A 30 44.19 -9.52 4.08
CA LEU A 30 43.98 -8.52 3.01
C LEU A 30 42.61 -8.72 2.33
N LEU A 31 42.24 -9.98 2.09
CA LEU A 31 40.91 -10.31 1.50
C LEU A 31 39.77 -9.96 2.48
N ALA A 32 39.93 -10.27 3.76
CA ALA A 32 38.95 -9.94 4.79
C ALA A 32 38.79 -8.42 4.96
N SER A 33 39.88 -7.66 4.90
CA SER A 33 39.86 -6.19 4.93
C SER A 33 39.15 -5.62 3.71
N ALA A 34 39.45 -6.11 2.50
CA ALA A 34 38.82 -5.67 1.27
C ALA A 34 37.31 -5.98 1.25
N LEU A 35 36.91 -7.14 1.79
CA LEU A 35 35.49 -7.49 1.94
C LEU A 35 34.77 -6.60 2.97
N ALA A 36 35.42 -6.28 4.09
CA ALA A 36 34.86 -5.38 5.08
C ALA A 36 34.67 -3.96 4.52
N ASP A 37 35.66 -3.45 3.80
CA ASP A 37 35.56 -2.14 3.12
C ASP A 37 34.46 -2.11 2.08
N GLU A 38 34.29 -3.17 1.29
CA GLU A 38 33.21 -3.25 0.31
C GLU A 38 31.83 -3.35 0.98
N MET A 39 31.71 -4.10 2.06
CA MET A 39 30.46 -4.15 2.84
C MET A 39 30.10 -2.78 3.43
N GLU A 40 31.10 -2.06 3.96
CA GLU A 40 30.88 -0.69 4.47
C GLU A 40 30.46 0.28 3.36
N ARG A 41 31.08 0.21 2.18
CA ARG A 41 30.69 0.98 1.00
C ARG A 41 29.26 0.67 0.58
N ARG A 42 28.86 -0.61 0.53
CA ARG A 42 27.48 -1.02 0.22
C ARG A 42 26.48 -0.55 1.25
N GLN A 43 26.83 -0.60 2.54
CA GLN A 43 25.97 -0.07 3.59
C GLN A 43 25.80 1.46 3.48
N LYS A 44 26.90 2.20 3.23
CA LYS A 44 26.86 3.65 3.02
C LYS A 44 26.04 4.02 1.79
N ALA A 45 26.19 3.28 0.67
CA ALA A 45 25.41 3.48 -0.54
C ALA A 45 23.90 3.21 -0.32
N ALA A 46 23.56 2.12 0.36
CA ALA A 46 22.16 1.80 0.72
C ALA A 46 21.54 2.85 1.65
N GLN A 47 22.31 3.38 2.62
CA GLN A 47 21.84 4.48 3.46
C GLN A 47 21.66 5.78 2.68
N ALA A 48 22.57 6.09 1.74
CA ALA A 48 22.45 7.26 0.87
C ALA A 48 21.22 7.16 -0.05
N GLN A 49 20.96 5.98 -0.64
CA GLN A 49 19.76 5.72 -1.43
C GLN A 49 18.47 5.86 -0.59
N LYS A 50 18.46 5.33 0.62
CA LYS A 50 17.33 5.51 1.56
C LYS A 50 17.13 6.99 1.90
N LYS A 51 18.21 7.76 2.09
CA LYS A 51 18.15 9.19 2.38
C LYS A 51 17.66 10.00 1.17
N ALA A 52 18.10 9.66 -0.04
CA ALA A 52 17.64 10.28 -1.28
C ALA A 52 16.16 9.98 -1.55
N ALA A 53 15.74 8.71 -1.41
CA ALA A 53 14.33 8.31 -1.52
C ALA A 53 13.44 9.01 -0.48
N ARG A 54 13.94 9.22 0.75
CA ARG A 54 13.25 10.00 1.79
C ARG A 54 13.11 11.48 1.42
N ALA A 55 14.14 12.06 0.80
CA ALA A 55 14.11 13.46 0.34
C ALA A 55 13.12 13.63 -0.81
N GLU A 56 13.11 12.73 -1.81
CA GLU A 56 12.13 12.73 -2.90
C GLU A 56 10.70 12.52 -2.41
N ALA A 57 10.49 11.58 -1.50
CA ALA A 57 9.18 11.37 -0.87
C ALA A 57 8.73 12.62 -0.08
N SER A 58 9.66 13.33 0.56
CA SER A 58 9.37 14.59 1.28
C SER A 58 8.99 15.72 0.32
N VAL A 59 9.64 15.82 -0.86
CA VAL A 59 9.29 16.80 -1.91
C VAL A 59 7.93 16.44 -2.52
N LYS A 60 7.70 15.17 -2.90
CA LYS A 60 6.39 14.70 -3.38
C LYS A 60 5.28 14.93 -2.35
N ARG A 61 5.56 14.78 -1.04
CA ARG A 61 4.61 15.03 0.03
C ARG A 61 4.18 16.51 0.13
N ARG A 62 5.09 17.46 -0.18
CA ARG A 62 4.76 18.90 -0.20
C ARG A 62 3.88 19.27 -1.40
N THR A 63 4.01 18.56 -2.53
CA THR A 63 3.22 18.82 -3.75
C THR A 63 1.88 18.08 -3.78
N THR A 64 1.71 17.00 -2.99
CA THR A 64 0.50 16.16 -2.99
C THR A 64 -0.40 16.36 -1.76
N VAL A 65 0.05 17.06 -0.72
CA VAL A 65 -0.84 17.47 0.38
C VAL A 65 -1.79 18.51 -0.17
N GLY A 66 -2.98 18.07 -0.56
CA GLY A 66 -4.07 18.96 -0.94
C GLY A 66 -4.24 20.02 0.14
N ALA A 67 -4.32 21.28 -0.24
CA ALA A 67 -4.31 22.47 0.62
C ALA A 67 -5.38 22.51 1.72
N ASN A 68 -6.23 21.47 1.85
CA ASN A 68 -7.40 21.42 2.73
C ASN A 68 -7.48 20.18 3.65
N GLY A 69 -6.37 19.54 4.00
CA GLY A 69 -6.39 18.40 4.95
C GLY A 69 -7.13 17.15 4.45
N THR A 70 -7.36 17.04 3.15
CA THR A 70 -7.99 15.84 2.55
C THR A 70 -7.01 14.69 2.52
N VAL A 71 -7.52 13.47 2.72
CA VAL A 71 -6.71 12.24 2.60
C VAL A 71 -6.53 11.83 1.14
N ASP A 72 -5.45 11.09 0.87
CA ASP A 72 -5.06 10.66 -0.47
C ASP A 72 -5.43 9.20 -0.76
N PRO A 73 -5.64 8.80 -2.02
CA PRO A 73 -5.59 7.40 -2.42
C PRO A 73 -4.15 6.88 -2.32
N ILE A 74 -3.98 5.60 -2.04
CA ILE A 74 -2.69 4.92 -2.12
C ILE A 74 -2.53 4.44 -3.56
N ARG A 75 -1.64 5.07 -4.31
CA ARG A 75 -1.50 4.86 -5.76
C ARG A 75 -0.62 3.66 -6.10
N ASN A 76 0.39 3.39 -5.28
CA ASN A 76 1.27 2.24 -5.47
C ASN A 76 0.74 1.02 -4.72
N LYS A 77 0.52 -0.09 -5.44
CA LYS A 77 0.06 -1.36 -4.85
C LYS A 77 1.05 -1.92 -3.82
N GLU A 78 2.35 -1.68 -4.02
CA GLU A 78 3.38 -2.06 -3.04
C GLU A 78 3.21 -1.35 -1.69
N ASP A 79 2.76 -0.10 -1.69
CA ASP A 79 2.53 0.63 -0.44
C ASP A 79 1.29 0.10 0.31
N ILE A 80 0.30 -0.47 -0.41
CA ILE A 80 -0.81 -1.21 0.22
C ILE A 80 -0.25 -2.42 0.96
N LEU A 81 0.62 -3.19 0.31
CA LEU A 81 1.28 -4.34 0.95
C LEU A 81 2.12 -3.93 2.15
N LYS A 82 2.92 -2.86 2.03
CA LYS A 82 3.76 -2.33 3.13
C LYS A 82 2.93 -1.93 4.36
N ILE A 83 1.78 -1.29 4.15
CA ILE A 83 0.88 -0.91 5.25
C ILE A 83 0.29 -2.14 5.93
N ALA A 84 -0.16 -3.12 5.15
CA ALA A 84 -0.70 -4.36 5.70
C ALA A 84 0.37 -5.12 6.49
N GLN A 85 1.57 -5.26 5.94
CA GLN A 85 2.71 -5.92 6.59
C GLN A 85 3.12 -5.20 7.88
N TYR A 86 3.17 -3.86 7.88
CA TYR A 86 3.45 -3.06 9.07
C TYR A 86 2.51 -3.38 10.24
N PHE A 87 1.23 -3.54 9.98
CA PHE A 87 0.29 -3.93 11.01
C PHE A 87 0.46 -5.38 11.44
N TYR A 88 0.73 -6.27 10.48
CA TYR A 88 0.93 -7.68 10.73
C TYR A 88 2.16 -7.92 11.63
N ASP A 89 3.29 -7.29 11.31
CA ASP A 89 4.56 -7.38 12.06
C ASP A 89 4.42 -6.83 13.49
N LYS A 90 3.47 -5.91 13.71
CA LYS A 90 3.13 -5.38 15.04
C LYS A 90 2.10 -6.22 15.79
N GLY A 91 1.70 -7.39 15.29
CA GLY A 91 0.65 -8.22 15.89
C GLY A 91 -0.75 -7.57 15.84
N GLN A 92 -0.96 -6.60 14.96
CA GLN A 92 -2.22 -5.85 14.85
C GLN A 92 -3.11 -6.43 13.73
N LEU A 93 -3.39 -7.74 13.80
CA LEU A 93 -4.12 -8.49 12.78
C LEU A 93 -5.40 -7.78 12.34
N ARG A 94 -6.28 -7.38 13.29
CA ARG A 94 -7.50 -6.63 12.98
C ARG A 94 -7.24 -5.41 12.08
N ASN A 95 -6.18 -4.64 12.36
CA ASN A 95 -5.88 -3.41 11.61
C ASN A 95 -5.41 -3.74 10.19
N ALA A 96 -4.57 -4.79 10.03
CA ALA A 96 -4.12 -5.27 8.73
C ALA A 96 -5.30 -5.71 7.87
N LEU A 97 -6.14 -6.59 8.40
CA LEU A 97 -7.25 -7.17 7.64
C LEU A 97 -8.37 -6.16 7.37
N MET A 98 -8.69 -5.28 8.34
CA MET A 98 -9.62 -4.17 8.14
C MET A 98 -9.15 -3.20 7.04
N PHE A 99 -7.86 -2.92 6.97
CA PHE A 99 -7.28 -2.07 5.93
C PHE A 99 -7.43 -2.71 4.55
N LEU A 100 -7.06 -4.01 4.40
CA LEU A 100 -7.17 -4.74 3.14
C LEU A 100 -8.62 -4.89 2.67
N ILE A 101 -9.55 -5.28 3.56
CA ILE A 101 -10.98 -5.34 3.25
C ILE A 101 -11.47 -3.96 2.82
N GLY A 102 -11.13 -2.90 3.55
CA GLY A 102 -11.53 -1.53 3.22
C GLY A 102 -11.07 -1.07 1.83
N CYS A 103 -9.84 -1.42 1.42
CA CYS A 103 -9.32 -1.18 0.08
C CYS A 103 -10.00 -2.02 -1.00
N SER A 104 -10.54 -3.20 -0.65
CA SER A 104 -11.18 -4.12 -1.61
C SER A 104 -12.66 -3.83 -1.84
N VAL A 105 -13.39 -3.28 -0.85
CA VAL A 105 -14.85 -3.09 -0.93
C VAL A 105 -15.27 -1.64 -1.17
N GLY A 106 -14.38 -0.68 -0.94
CA GLY A 106 -14.63 0.74 -1.17
C GLY A 106 -15.75 1.35 -0.34
N LEU A 107 -16.07 0.80 0.84
CA LEU A 107 -17.11 1.33 1.73
C LEU A 107 -16.68 2.62 2.44
N ARG A 108 -17.64 3.38 2.95
CA ARG A 108 -17.32 4.48 3.87
C ARG A 108 -16.77 3.93 5.17
N GLY A 109 -15.78 4.62 5.74
CA GLY A 109 -15.14 4.16 6.98
C GLY A 109 -16.10 3.95 8.15
N VAL A 110 -17.22 4.68 8.20
CA VAL A 110 -18.24 4.48 9.24
C VAL A 110 -19.03 3.19 9.04
N ASP A 111 -19.34 2.84 7.78
CA ASP A 111 -20.07 1.63 7.45
C ASP A 111 -19.15 0.41 7.67
N LEU A 112 -17.90 0.48 7.19
CA LEU A 112 -16.90 -0.56 7.40
C LEU A 112 -16.68 -0.85 8.90
N CYS A 113 -16.51 0.18 9.74
CA CYS A 113 -16.30 -0.03 11.18
C CYS A 113 -17.43 -0.81 11.86
N LYS A 114 -18.65 -0.70 11.36
CA LYS A 114 -19.84 -1.31 11.96
C LYS A 114 -20.22 -2.68 11.37
N THR A 115 -19.36 -3.25 10.53
CA THR A 115 -19.57 -4.57 9.95
C THR A 115 -19.65 -5.62 11.06
N LYS A 116 -20.68 -6.45 11.01
CA LYS A 116 -20.83 -7.65 11.85
C LYS A 116 -20.36 -8.89 11.09
N VAL A 117 -20.08 -9.95 11.82
CA VAL A 117 -19.73 -11.26 11.22
C VAL A 117 -20.84 -11.72 10.28
N GLY A 118 -22.11 -11.67 10.69
CA GLY A 118 -23.24 -12.12 9.90
C GLY A 118 -23.60 -11.23 8.70
N ASP A 119 -23.01 -10.05 8.56
CA ASP A 119 -23.25 -9.19 7.39
C ASP A 119 -22.63 -9.76 6.11
N ILE A 120 -21.69 -10.71 6.23
CA ILE A 120 -20.96 -11.29 5.11
C ILE A 120 -21.28 -12.78 5.03
N THR A 121 -21.90 -13.21 3.93
CA THR A 121 -22.27 -14.59 3.70
C THR A 121 -21.08 -15.46 3.27
N ALA A 122 -21.22 -16.76 3.35
CA ALA A 122 -20.17 -17.73 3.00
C ALA A 122 -19.72 -17.64 1.52
N ASP A 123 -20.62 -17.20 0.62
CA ASP A 123 -20.35 -16.95 -0.80
C ASP A 123 -19.80 -15.54 -1.10
N GLY A 124 -19.48 -14.78 -0.06
CA GLY A 124 -18.81 -13.47 -0.18
C GLY A 124 -19.72 -12.29 -0.47
N ARG A 125 -21.02 -12.42 -0.26
CA ARG A 125 -21.95 -11.29 -0.34
C ARG A 125 -21.97 -10.53 0.98
N TYR A 126 -21.66 -9.25 0.92
CA TYR A 126 -21.71 -8.37 2.08
C TYR A 126 -22.96 -7.49 1.98
N HIS A 127 -23.92 -7.75 2.85
CA HIS A 127 -25.17 -7.02 2.96
C HIS A 127 -25.05 -5.93 4.01
N LEU A 128 -25.29 -4.70 3.64
CA LEU A 128 -25.21 -3.58 4.59
C LEU A 128 -26.28 -2.55 4.37
N LYS A 129 -26.62 -1.82 5.43
CA LYS A 129 -27.41 -0.60 5.40
C LYS A 129 -26.49 0.59 5.61
N GLU A 130 -26.34 1.43 4.60
CA GLU A 130 -25.46 2.60 4.67
C GLU A 130 -25.95 3.59 5.74
N GLN A 131 -25.08 3.98 6.66
CA GLN A 131 -25.41 4.88 7.77
C GLN A 131 -25.83 6.28 7.26
N LYS A 132 -25.19 6.78 6.20
CA LYS A 132 -25.46 8.13 5.67
C LYS A 132 -26.76 8.22 4.87
N THR A 133 -27.12 7.19 4.13
CA THR A 133 -28.22 7.23 3.17
C THR A 133 -29.40 6.37 3.57
N GLY A 134 -29.22 5.45 4.54
CA GLY A 134 -30.21 4.46 4.95
C GLY A 134 -30.51 3.39 3.90
N LYS A 135 -29.84 3.42 2.73
CA LYS A 135 -30.07 2.49 1.63
C LYS A 135 -29.40 1.14 1.92
N TYR A 136 -30.08 0.07 1.54
CA TYR A 136 -29.48 -1.27 1.52
C TYR A 136 -28.60 -1.44 0.30
N ARG A 137 -27.50 -2.11 0.48
CA ARG A 137 -26.52 -2.39 -0.56
C ARG A 137 -25.92 -3.76 -0.35
N THR A 138 -25.66 -4.47 -1.46
CA THR A 138 -24.87 -5.70 -1.46
C THR A 138 -23.56 -5.42 -2.20
N VAL A 139 -22.44 -5.80 -1.61
CA VAL A 139 -21.10 -5.76 -2.19
C VAL A 139 -20.59 -7.18 -2.27
N VAL A 140 -19.91 -7.53 -3.36
CA VAL A 140 -19.25 -8.84 -3.49
C VAL A 140 -17.79 -8.68 -3.10
N LEU A 141 -17.34 -9.49 -2.17
CA LEU A 141 -15.94 -9.53 -1.75
C LEU A 141 -15.11 -10.29 -2.79
N ASN A 142 -13.96 -9.74 -3.16
CA ASN A 142 -12.96 -10.47 -3.94
C ASN A 142 -12.24 -11.50 -3.06
N ASP A 143 -11.44 -12.37 -3.68
CA ASP A 143 -10.73 -13.47 -3.00
C ASP A 143 -9.85 -12.99 -1.84
N LEU A 144 -9.16 -11.85 -2.01
CA LEU A 144 -8.34 -11.26 -0.95
C LEU A 144 -9.20 -10.85 0.24
N ALA A 145 -10.29 -10.12 0.00
CA ALA A 145 -11.19 -9.67 1.07
C ALA A 145 -11.86 -10.84 1.78
N MET A 146 -12.23 -11.91 1.04
CA MET A 146 -12.79 -13.14 1.64
C MET A 146 -11.77 -13.89 2.51
N LYS A 147 -10.53 -14.01 2.05
CA LYS A 147 -9.46 -14.59 2.88
C LYS A 147 -9.25 -13.79 4.15
N CYS A 148 -9.15 -12.45 4.04
CA CYS A 148 -9.03 -11.56 5.19
C CYS A 148 -10.22 -11.68 6.15
N TYR A 149 -11.44 -11.76 5.63
CA TYR A 149 -12.65 -11.94 6.44
C TYR A 149 -12.59 -13.24 7.23
N ARG A 150 -12.32 -14.38 6.57
CA ARG A 150 -12.24 -15.69 7.22
C ARG A 150 -11.16 -15.75 8.31
N GLU A 151 -9.98 -15.20 8.03
CA GLU A 151 -8.88 -15.14 9.00
C GLU A 151 -9.26 -14.29 10.22
N LEU A 152 -9.91 -13.14 9.99
CA LEU A 152 -10.35 -12.27 11.08
C LEU A 152 -11.43 -12.94 11.94
N VAL A 153 -12.43 -13.56 11.32
CA VAL A 153 -13.49 -14.29 12.04
C VAL A 153 -12.90 -15.42 12.88
N ALA A 154 -11.95 -16.19 12.32
CA ALA A 154 -11.27 -17.27 13.04
C ALA A 154 -10.46 -16.76 14.24
N SER A 155 -10.02 -15.49 14.23
CA SER A 155 -9.30 -14.87 15.34
C SER A 155 -10.20 -14.36 16.48
N ILE A 156 -11.54 -14.37 16.30
CA ILE A 156 -12.50 -13.90 17.30
C ILE A 156 -13.12 -15.10 18.02
N PRO A 157 -12.75 -15.38 19.28
CA PRO A 157 -13.32 -16.48 20.04
C PRO A 157 -14.84 -16.28 20.26
N ASN A 158 -15.60 -17.37 20.23
CA ASN A 158 -17.03 -17.39 20.57
C ASN A 158 -17.88 -16.37 19.79
N HIS A 159 -17.48 -16.05 18.54
CA HIS A 159 -18.23 -15.12 17.71
C HIS A 159 -19.61 -15.66 17.33
N THR A 160 -20.53 -14.74 17.14
CA THR A 160 -21.88 -14.99 16.58
C THR A 160 -22.06 -14.08 15.36
N GLU A 161 -23.16 -14.21 14.65
CA GLU A 161 -23.51 -13.30 13.54
C GLU A 161 -23.59 -11.82 13.99
N GLU A 162 -24.00 -11.57 15.24
CA GLU A 162 -24.11 -10.23 15.81
C GLU A 162 -22.78 -9.66 16.32
N THR A 163 -21.70 -10.44 16.30
CA THR A 163 -20.38 -10.00 16.73
C THR A 163 -19.82 -8.95 15.76
N GLN A 164 -19.31 -7.83 16.30
CA GLN A 164 -18.64 -6.83 15.50
C GLN A 164 -17.36 -7.40 14.89
N LEU A 165 -17.20 -7.32 13.57
CA LEU A 165 -16.04 -7.88 12.88
C LEU A 165 -14.73 -7.15 13.26
N PHE A 166 -14.79 -5.83 13.44
CA PHE A 166 -13.63 -5.01 13.78
C PHE A 166 -13.72 -4.53 15.23
N LEU A 167 -13.54 -5.47 16.16
CA LEU A 167 -13.66 -5.24 17.59
C LEU A 167 -12.74 -4.11 18.10
N SER A 168 -13.27 -3.27 18.96
CA SER A 168 -12.51 -2.32 19.77
C SER A 168 -11.71 -3.06 20.84
N GLN A 169 -10.66 -2.42 21.37
CA GLN A 169 -10.00 -2.89 22.59
C GLN A 169 -10.79 -2.52 23.87
N LYS A 170 -11.88 -1.76 23.74
CA LYS A 170 -12.75 -1.32 24.83
C LYS A 170 -14.15 -1.88 24.61
N GLY A 171 -14.76 -2.40 25.68
CA GLY A 171 -16.07 -3.01 25.64
C GLY A 171 -16.05 -4.46 25.11
N GLU A 172 -17.14 -5.19 25.30
CA GLU A 172 -17.22 -6.63 24.96
C GLU A 172 -17.52 -6.88 23.48
N ASN A 173 -18.44 -6.12 22.88
CA ASN A 173 -18.82 -6.23 21.47
C ASN A 173 -18.94 -4.86 20.80
N GLU A 174 -17.96 -4.01 21.03
CA GLU A 174 -17.93 -2.68 20.40
C GLU A 174 -16.99 -2.65 19.21
N SER A 175 -17.43 -2.00 18.14
CA SER A 175 -16.58 -1.80 16.96
C SER A 175 -15.57 -0.68 17.19
N ILE A 176 -14.42 -0.77 16.52
CA ILE A 176 -13.47 0.35 16.48
C ILE A 176 -14.13 1.57 15.85
N SER A 177 -13.95 2.74 16.45
CA SER A 177 -14.47 3.97 15.86
C SER A 177 -13.70 4.38 14.60
N ARG A 178 -14.42 5.00 13.64
CA ARG A 178 -13.80 5.59 12.43
C ARG A 178 -12.66 6.56 12.80
N HIS A 179 -12.81 7.33 13.88
CA HIS A 179 -11.78 8.28 14.31
C HIS A 179 -10.52 7.58 14.81
N SER A 180 -10.69 6.54 15.63
CA SER A 180 -9.56 5.73 16.13
C SER A 180 -8.83 5.03 15.01
N PHE A 181 -9.53 4.39 14.07
CA PHE A 181 -8.89 3.74 12.94
C PHE A 181 -8.21 4.74 11.99
N GLY A 182 -8.83 5.91 11.77
CA GLY A 182 -8.19 6.99 10.99
C GLY A 182 -6.88 7.48 11.62
N ARG A 183 -6.79 7.53 12.95
CA ARG A 183 -5.54 7.85 13.68
C ARG A 183 -4.49 6.76 13.50
N ILE A 184 -4.90 5.49 13.57
CA ILE A 184 -4.01 4.33 13.35
C ILE A 184 -3.41 4.38 11.94
N LEU A 185 -4.22 4.62 10.90
CA LEU A 185 -3.74 4.76 9.53
C LEU A 185 -2.78 5.94 9.35
N ARG A 186 -3.08 7.10 9.94
CA ARG A 186 -2.16 8.25 9.88
C ARG A 186 -0.81 7.95 10.52
N ASN A 187 -0.80 7.26 11.65
CA ASN A 187 0.44 6.88 12.32
C ASN A 187 1.24 5.88 11.47
N ALA A 188 0.60 4.85 10.90
CA ALA A 188 1.24 3.93 9.98
C ALA A 188 1.87 4.64 8.77
N GLY A 189 1.15 5.58 8.15
CA GLY A 189 1.69 6.38 7.05
C GLY A 189 2.92 7.21 7.44
N LYS A 190 2.94 7.76 8.67
CA LYS A 190 4.10 8.49 9.20
C LYS A 190 5.28 7.55 9.49
N ASP A 191 5.03 6.44 10.18
CA ASP A 191 6.07 5.47 10.56
C ASP A 191 6.74 4.85 9.32
N LEU A 192 5.95 4.59 8.29
CA LEU A 192 6.43 4.08 6.99
C LEU A 192 6.97 5.18 6.07
N ASN A 193 6.90 6.45 6.49
CA ASN A 193 7.33 7.60 5.70
C ASN A 193 6.69 7.65 4.30
N LEU A 194 5.40 7.31 4.21
CA LEU A 194 4.67 7.30 2.95
C LEU A 194 4.35 8.72 2.46
N PRO A 195 4.27 8.94 1.13
CA PRO A 195 3.97 10.25 0.56
C PRO A 195 2.48 10.63 0.63
N TYR A 196 1.65 9.84 1.32
CA TYR A 196 0.20 9.98 1.38
C TYR A 196 -0.26 10.53 2.73
N ASN A 197 -1.27 11.38 2.71
CA ASN A 197 -2.02 11.73 3.92
C ASN A 197 -3.12 10.66 4.15
N LEU A 198 -2.86 9.71 5.05
CA LEU A 198 -3.74 8.56 5.24
C LEU A 198 -4.86 8.82 6.25
N GLY A 199 -6.01 8.21 6.00
CA GLY A 199 -7.17 8.14 6.88
C GLY A 199 -8.18 7.12 6.37
N THR A 200 -9.33 6.98 7.04
CA THR A 200 -10.33 5.99 6.66
C THR A 200 -10.88 6.17 5.25
N HIS A 201 -10.93 7.39 4.74
CA HIS A 201 -11.35 7.64 3.36
C HIS A 201 -10.26 7.27 2.32
N SER A 202 -8.99 7.11 2.73
CA SER A 202 -7.93 6.66 1.83
C SER A 202 -8.25 5.28 1.25
N MET A 203 -8.76 4.34 2.05
CA MET A 203 -9.14 3.00 1.58
C MET A 203 -10.18 3.08 0.45
N ARG A 204 -11.23 3.86 0.65
CA ARG A 204 -12.29 4.04 -0.36
C ARG A 204 -11.79 4.76 -1.61
N LYS A 205 -10.90 5.74 -1.46
CA LYS A 205 -10.24 6.42 -2.58
C LYS A 205 -9.32 5.46 -3.33
N THR A 206 -8.55 4.63 -2.61
CA THR A 206 -7.66 3.59 -3.15
C THR A 206 -8.44 2.57 -3.98
N PHE A 207 -9.56 2.06 -3.45
CA PHE A 207 -10.47 1.19 -4.20
C PHE A 207 -10.86 1.82 -5.55
N GLY A 208 -11.36 3.05 -5.52
CA GLY A 208 -11.82 3.72 -6.74
C GLY A 208 -10.69 4.04 -7.71
N TYR A 209 -9.52 4.44 -7.19
CA TYR A 209 -8.34 4.72 -8.01
C TYR A 209 -7.89 3.47 -8.77
N HIS A 210 -7.68 2.34 -8.08
CA HIS A 210 -7.23 1.12 -8.74
C HIS A 210 -8.29 0.51 -9.64
N LEU A 211 -9.56 0.52 -9.23
CA LEU A 211 -10.64 0.04 -10.10
C LEU A 211 -10.68 0.81 -11.43
N PHE A 212 -10.48 2.12 -11.39
CA PHE A 212 -10.47 2.94 -12.59
C PHE A 212 -9.20 2.75 -13.43
N MET A 213 -8.02 2.70 -12.78
CA MET A 213 -6.73 2.54 -13.47
C MET A 213 -6.57 1.15 -14.09
N ASP A 214 -6.94 0.10 -13.37
CA ASP A 214 -6.81 -1.29 -13.81
C ASP A 214 -7.80 -1.63 -14.96
N ASN A 215 -8.85 -0.84 -15.14
CA ASN A 215 -9.82 -0.99 -16.23
C ASN A 215 -9.66 0.09 -17.32
N GLN A 216 -8.41 0.42 -17.67
CA GLN A 216 -8.04 1.30 -18.80
C GLN A 216 -8.68 2.70 -18.74
N GLN A 217 -9.05 3.18 -17.55
CA GLN A 217 -9.69 4.47 -17.33
C GLN A 217 -11.00 4.65 -18.14
N SER A 218 -11.73 3.56 -18.36
CA SER A 218 -12.96 3.52 -19.14
C SER A 218 -14.02 4.49 -18.59
N PRO A 219 -14.75 5.24 -19.46
CA PRO A 219 -15.91 6.03 -19.06
C PRO A 219 -17.00 5.21 -18.38
N GLU A 220 -17.17 3.94 -18.77
CA GLU A 220 -18.12 3.01 -18.16
C GLU A 220 -17.76 2.73 -16.71
N ILE A 221 -16.51 2.41 -16.42
CA ILE A 221 -16.03 2.21 -15.04
C ILE A 221 -16.18 3.48 -14.21
N LEU A 222 -15.96 4.65 -14.81
CA LEU A 222 -16.19 5.92 -14.13
C LEU A 222 -17.66 6.11 -13.75
N ALA A 223 -18.60 5.72 -14.63
CA ALA A 223 -20.02 5.74 -14.33
C ALA A 223 -20.40 4.78 -13.20
N TYR A 224 -19.85 3.55 -13.19
CA TYR A 224 -20.02 2.61 -12.07
C TYR A 224 -19.45 3.16 -10.76
N LEU A 225 -18.27 3.75 -10.78
CA LEU A 225 -17.68 4.38 -9.60
C LEU A 225 -18.53 5.55 -9.09
N GLN A 226 -19.09 6.36 -9.99
CA GLN A 226 -20.01 7.43 -9.64
C GLN A 226 -21.23 6.88 -8.89
N ALA A 227 -21.83 5.80 -9.40
CA ALA A 227 -22.95 5.12 -8.76
C ALA A 227 -22.54 4.48 -7.41
N ILE A 228 -21.41 3.76 -7.36
CA ILE A 228 -20.86 3.15 -6.16
C ILE A 228 -20.62 4.19 -5.06
N PHE A 229 -20.11 5.36 -5.40
CA PHE A 229 -19.83 6.42 -4.45
C PHE A 229 -21.02 7.33 -4.17
N ASN A 230 -22.09 7.20 -4.95
CA ASN A 230 -23.27 8.06 -4.92
C ASN A 230 -22.85 9.54 -5.11
N HIS A 231 -22.06 9.80 -6.15
CA HIS A 231 -21.63 11.14 -6.55
C HIS A 231 -22.57 11.73 -7.59
N THR A 232 -22.70 13.04 -7.61
CA THR A 232 -23.62 13.78 -8.51
C THR A 232 -23.15 13.79 -9.95
N ASN A 233 -21.85 13.72 -10.22
CA ASN A 233 -21.27 13.67 -11.56
C ASN A 233 -19.89 13.02 -11.56
N SER A 234 -19.39 12.70 -12.75
CA SER A 234 -18.10 12.05 -12.98
C SER A 234 -16.89 12.91 -12.54
N GLY A 235 -16.96 14.23 -12.68
CA GLY A 235 -15.91 15.14 -12.23
C GLY A 235 -15.70 15.07 -10.71
N VAL A 236 -16.78 14.95 -9.94
CA VAL A 236 -16.69 14.71 -8.48
C VAL A 236 -15.99 13.38 -8.20
N THR A 237 -16.27 12.34 -8.99
CA THR A 237 -15.64 11.03 -8.84
C THR A 237 -14.16 11.09 -9.15
N LEU A 238 -13.76 11.70 -10.27
CA LEU A 238 -12.35 11.87 -10.64
C LEU A 238 -11.56 12.63 -9.57
N ARG A 239 -12.10 13.75 -9.10
CA ARG A 239 -11.51 14.52 -7.99
C ARG A 239 -11.39 13.69 -6.72
N TYR A 240 -12.44 12.92 -6.40
CA TYR A 240 -12.46 12.08 -5.20
C TYR A 240 -11.36 11.03 -5.20
N ILE A 241 -11.12 10.36 -6.34
CA ILE A 241 -10.05 9.35 -6.50
C ILE A 241 -8.68 9.96 -6.80
N GLY A 242 -8.56 11.29 -6.84
CA GLY A 242 -7.28 12.01 -6.94
C GLY A 242 -6.70 12.09 -8.36
N LEU A 243 -7.54 11.96 -9.39
CA LEU A 243 -7.10 12.01 -10.80
C LEU A 243 -7.37 13.35 -11.49
N ASP A 244 -8.16 14.24 -10.91
CA ASP A 244 -8.53 15.52 -11.53
C ASP A 244 -7.28 16.41 -11.75
N GLU A 245 -6.47 16.61 -10.71
CA GLU A 245 -5.26 17.41 -10.78
C GLU A 245 -4.16 16.75 -11.63
N GLU A 246 -3.98 15.43 -11.52
CA GLU A 246 -3.00 14.70 -12.30
C GLU A 246 -3.30 14.76 -13.81
N LYS A 247 -4.58 14.60 -14.20
CA LYS A 247 -4.98 14.74 -15.61
C LYS A 247 -4.81 16.16 -16.12
N LYS A 248 -5.16 17.18 -15.32
CA LYS A 248 -4.94 18.58 -15.68
C LYS A 248 -3.45 18.86 -15.91
N ASN A 249 -2.59 18.44 -14.98
CA ASN A 249 -1.15 18.66 -15.12
C ASN A 249 -0.60 18.04 -16.40
N LYS A 250 -0.98 16.79 -16.71
CA LYS A 250 -0.59 16.13 -17.96
C LYS A 250 -1.07 16.89 -19.22
N LEU A 251 -2.25 17.52 -19.17
CA LEU A 251 -2.72 18.33 -20.30
C LEU A 251 -1.84 19.57 -20.50
N TYR A 252 -1.37 20.20 -19.43
CA TYR A 252 -0.44 21.32 -19.54
C TYR A 252 0.96 20.86 -20.01
N GLU A 253 1.47 19.77 -19.47
CA GLU A 253 2.77 19.19 -19.83
C GLU A 253 2.84 18.74 -21.29
N ASN A 254 1.73 18.25 -21.83
CA ASN A 254 1.64 17.73 -23.20
C ASN A 254 1.21 18.80 -24.21
N LEU A 255 1.01 20.06 -23.80
CA LEU A 255 0.66 21.13 -24.72
C LEU A 255 1.90 21.50 -25.53
N ASP A 256 1.90 21.17 -26.82
CA ASP A 256 2.94 21.44 -27.78
C ASP A 256 2.33 22.24 -28.94
N TYR A 257 2.97 23.34 -29.30
CA TYR A 257 2.57 24.19 -30.43
C TYR A 257 3.30 23.84 -31.73
N GLY A 258 4.15 22.79 -31.72
CA GLY A 258 4.90 22.35 -32.89
C GLY A 258 6.08 23.25 -33.26
N PHE A 259 6.48 24.18 -32.39
CA PHE A 259 7.68 25.03 -32.54
C PHE A 259 8.35 25.27 -31.19
N THR A 260 9.64 25.56 -31.24
CA THR A 260 10.49 25.85 -30.08
C THR A 260 10.89 27.31 -30.00
N LEU A 261 11.49 27.70 -28.89
CA LEU A 261 12.05 29.05 -28.74
C LEU A 261 13.21 29.30 -29.73
N ASP A 262 13.92 28.26 -30.14
CA ASP A 262 15.02 28.37 -31.10
C ASP A 262 14.49 28.61 -32.51
N ASP A 263 13.39 27.97 -32.90
CA ASP A 263 12.72 28.25 -34.18
C ASP A 263 12.31 29.72 -34.33
N ILE A 264 11.97 30.40 -33.22
CA ILE A 264 11.63 31.83 -33.21
C ILE A 264 12.90 32.69 -33.38
N LYS A 265 14.02 32.30 -32.77
CA LYS A 265 15.29 33.05 -32.87
C LYS A 265 15.92 32.89 -34.25
N ASP A 266 15.82 31.71 -34.87
CA ASP A 266 16.38 31.44 -36.19
C ASP A 266 15.55 32.09 -37.33
N ALA A 267 14.36 32.61 -37.03
CA ALA A 267 13.50 33.31 -37.96
C ALA A 267 13.82 34.83 -38.08
N GLN A 268 14.83 35.34 -37.34
CA GLN A 268 15.35 36.73 -37.43
C GLN A 268 16.62 36.78 -38.30
#